data_350259628ef283a8363c0eebcce4e58e
#
_entry.id   350259628ef283a8363c0eebcce4e58e
#
_cell.length_a   1.000
_cell.length_b   1.000
_cell.length_c   1.000
_cell.angle_alpha   90.00
_cell.angle_beta   90.00
_cell.angle_gamma   90.00
#
_symmetry.space_group_name_H-M   'P 1'
#
loop_
_entity.id
_entity.type
_entity.pdbx_description
1 polymer ?
#
loop_
_entity_poly.entity_id
_entity_poly.type
_entity_poly.pdbx_seq_one_letter_code
_entity_poly.pdbx_strand_id
1 'polypeptide(L)'
;AGVPVVVISSYPAGDADSISRSLVIGPDDNRSTDAASKREDRAWLFELETELAAEYDEVSVFDPYEVLCDQSVCRIAVDGTEYYTDTNHLSKAGSLLLAPAMAEILGVEIR
;
A
#
# COMPACT_ATOMS: atom_id res chain seq x y z
N ALA A 1 -28.94 -8.19 4.47
CA ALA A 1 -27.53 -8.14 4.79
C ALA A 1 -26.71 -8.82 3.69
N GLY A 2 -25.79 -8.12 3.11
CA GLY A 2 -24.90 -8.66 2.07
C GLY A 2 -23.64 -9.29 2.66
N VAL A 3 -22.84 -9.88 1.79
CA VAL A 3 -21.51 -10.36 2.15
C VAL A 3 -20.60 -9.16 2.35
N PRO A 4 -19.81 -9.11 3.44
CA PRO A 4 -18.84 -8.02 3.60
C PRO A 4 -17.82 -8.00 2.45
N VAL A 5 -17.56 -6.81 1.93
CA VAL A 5 -16.63 -6.59 0.83
C VAL A 5 -15.57 -5.60 1.27
N VAL A 6 -14.32 -5.95 1.12
CA VAL A 6 -13.19 -5.05 1.35
C VAL A 6 -12.57 -4.69 0.01
N VAL A 7 -12.61 -3.40 -0.31
CA VAL A 7 -11.93 -2.87 -1.49
C VAL A 7 -10.50 -2.52 -1.08
N ILE A 8 -9.53 -3.12 -1.74
CA ILE A 8 -8.12 -2.81 -1.51
C ILE A 8 -7.74 -1.70 -2.48
N SER A 9 -7.45 -0.51 -1.96
CA SER A 9 -7.02 0.61 -2.79
C SER A 9 -5.63 0.36 -3.38
N SER A 10 -5.21 1.22 -4.31
CA SER A 10 -3.92 1.07 -4.99
C SER A 10 -2.75 1.21 -4.03
N TYR A 11 -1.62 0.58 -4.36
CA TYR A 11 -0.39 0.70 -3.61
C TYR A 11 0.40 1.95 -4.04
N PRO A 12 1.10 2.62 -3.11
CA PRO A 12 1.96 3.76 -3.44
C PRO A 12 3.31 3.30 -4.00
N ALA A 13 3.28 2.54 -5.09
CA ALA A 13 4.48 1.97 -5.70
C ALA A 13 5.36 3.06 -6.31
N GLY A 14 6.65 2.78 -6.42
CA GLY A 14 7.60 3.67 -7.06
C GLY A 14 7.51 3.62 -8.58
N ASP A 15 8.28 4.48 -9.22
CA ASP A 15 8.44 4.44 -10.67
C ASP A 15 9.41 3.31 -11.09
N ALA A 16 9.53 3.09 -12.39
CA ALA A 16 10.40 2.04 -12.93
C ALA A 16 11.87 2.23 -12.53
N ASP A 17 12.34 3.47 -12.46
CA ASP A 17 13.73 3.76 -12.07
C ASP A 17 14.01 3.41 -10.61
N SER A 18 13.06 3.72 -9.72
CA SER A 18 13.17 3.36 -8.30
C SER A 18 13.26 1.86 -8.12
N ILE A 19 12.45 1.12 -8.86
CA ILE A 19 12.41 -0.35 -8.77
C ILE A 19 13.67 -0.97 -9.41
N SER A 20 14.09 -0.46 -10.57
CA SER A 20 15.27 -0.98 -11.27
C SER A 20 16.54 -0.85 -10.44
N ARG A 21 16.67 0.19 -9.65
CA ARG A 21 17.80 0.37 -8.74
C ARG A 21 17.85 -0.69 -7.65
N SER A 22 16.72 -1.35 -7.39
CA SER A 22 16.62 -2.42 -6.39
C SER A 22 17.54 -3.60 -6.71
N LEU A 23 17.92 -3.78 -7.96
CA LEU A 23 18.80 -4.87 -8.37
C LEU A 23 20.26 -4.68 -7.96
N VAL A 24 20.62 -3.48 -7.46
CA VAL A 24 22.00 -3.09 -7.15
C VAL A 24 22.15 -2.67 -5.70
N ILE A 25 21.24 -3.06 -4.82
CA ILE A 25 21.20 -2.54 -3.47
C ILE A 25 22.07 -3.34 -2.49
N GLY A 26 22.61 -2.58 -1.54
CA GLY A 26 23.26 -3.13 -0.37
C GLY A 26 22.33 -3.22 0.83
N PRO A 27 22.83 -3.75 1.96
CA PRO A 27 22.03 -3.95 3.16
C PRO A 27 21.50 -2.69 3.83
N ASP A 28 22.05 -1.53 3.46
CA ASP A 28 21.66 -0.24 4.04
C ASP A 28 20.78 0.59 3.11
N ASP A 29 20.28 0.01 2.01
CA ASP A 29 19.49 0.76 1.04
C ASP A 29 18.15 1.19 1.60
N ASN A 30 17.87 2.48 1.47
CA ASN A 30 16.61 3.09 1.86
C ASN A 30 16.10 3.94 0.70
N ARG A 31 14.92 3.62 0.20
CA ARG A 31 14.31 4.37 -0.90
C ARG A 31 12.85 4.65 -0.60
N SER A 32 12.41 5.81 -1.08
CA SER A 32 11.03 6.24 -0.88
C SER A 32 10.60 7.15 -2.03
N THR A 33 9.28 7.38 -2.10
CA THR A 33 8.68 8.35 -3.00
C THR A 33 7.97 9.41 -2.18
N ASP A 34 7.63 10.54 -2.80
CA ASP A 34 6.92 11.62 -2.13
C ASP A 34 5.46 11.24 -1.87
N ALA A 35 5.05 11.26 -0.61
CA ALA A 35 3.71 10.83 -0.21
C ALA A 35 2.61 11.75 -0.76
N ALA A 36 2.83 13.06 -0.74
CA ALA A 36 1.83 14.01 -1.25
C ALA A 36 1.57 13.81 -2.74
N SER A 37 2.64 13.59 -3.51
CA SER A 37 2.55 13.31 -4.96
C SER A 37 1.79 12.01 -5.23
N LYS A 38 2.07 10.96 -4.48
CA LYS A 38 1.39 9.67 -4.65
C LYS A 38 -0.09 9.75 -4.27
N ARG A 39 -0.43 10.49 -3.21
CA ARG A 39 -1.82 10.71 -2.83
C ARG A 39 -2.58 11.52 -3.86
N GLU A 40 -1.94 12.53 -4.45
CA GLU A 40 -2.54 13.31 -5.52
C GLU A 40 -2.83 12.45 -6.75
N ASP A 41 -1.89 11.61 -7.16
CA ASP A 41 -2.03 10.74 -8.32
C ASP A 41 -3.22 9.77 -8.19
N ARG A 42 -3.51 9.28 -7.00
CA ARG A 42 -4.60 8.34 -6.78
C ARG A 42 -5.90 8.98 -6.27
N ALA A 43 -5.93 10.30 -6.04
CA ALA A 43 -7.04 10.96 -5.36
C ALA A 43 -8.39 10.67 -5.99
N TRP A 44 -8.49 10.68 -7.31
CA TRP A 44 -9.74 10.42 -8.03
C TRP A 44 -10.27 9.00 -7.76
N LEU A 45 -9.38 8.00 -7.73
CA LEU A 45 -9.76 6.61 -7.47
C LEU A 45 -10.18 6.43 -6.01
N PHE A 46 -9.41 6.96 -5.10
CA PHE A 46 -9.69 6.86 -3.67
C PHE A 46 -11.02 7.54 -3.30
N GLU A 47 -11.33 8.66 -3.94
CA GLU A 47 -12.62 9.33 -3.78
C GLU A 47 -13.77 8.44 -4.21
N LEU A 48 -13.66 7.77 -5.36
CA LEU A 48 -14.68 6.82 -5.82
C LEU A 48 -14.84 5.65 -4.86
N GLU A 49 -13.75 5.11 -4.37
CA GLU A 49 -13.76 3.98 -3.43
C GLU A 49 -14.42 4.37 -2.11
N THR A 50 -14.11 5.54 -1.57
CA THR A 50 -14.69 6.01 -0.31
C THR A 50 -16.17 6.37 -0.47
N GLU A 51 -16.58 6.90 -1.61
CA GLU A 51 -18.00 7.13 -1.92
C GLU A 51 -18.77 5.81 -1.96
N LEU A 52 -18.20 4.78 -2.57
CA LEU A 52 -18.79 3.45 -2.60
C LEU A 52 -18.97 2.88 -1.19
N ALA A 53 -17.97 3.01 -0.35
CA ALA A 53 -18.05 2.55 1.04
C ALA A 53 -19.06 3.35 1.85
N ALA A 54 -19.26 4.62 1.54
CA ALA A 54 -20.28 5.45 2.21
C ALA A 54 -21.70 5.07 1.78
N GLU A 55 -21.85 4.58 0.54
CA GLU A 55 -23.17 4.22 0.00
C GLU A 55 -23.63 2.83 0.47
N TYR A 56 -22.71 1.88 0.65
CA TYR A 56 -23.02 0.50 1.00
C TYR A 56 -22.39 0.10 2.34
N ASP A 57 -23.20 -0.28 3.31
CA ASP A 57 -22.75 -0.63 4.66
C ASP A 57 -21.80 -1.83 4.68
N GLU A 58 -21.97 -2.78 3.76
CA GLU A 58 -21.12 -3.96 3.65
C GLU A 58 -19.76 -3.70 3.02
N VAL A 59 -19.54 -2.53 2.43
CA VAL A 59 -18.30 -2.17 1.75
C VAL A 59 -17.40 -1.35 2.66
N SER A 60 -16.15 -1.78 2.80
CA SER A 60 -15.10 -0.99 3.44
C SER A 60 -13.89 -0.89 2.53
N VAL A 61 -13.07 0.12 2.75
CA VAL A 61 -11.85 0.35 1.95
C VAL A 61 -10.64 0.10 2.84
N PHE A 62 -9.74 -0.75 2.35
CA PHE A 62 -8.41 -0.91 2.93
C PHE A 62 -7.44 -0.03 2.14
N ASP A 63 -6.79 0.89 2.84
CA ASP A 63 -5.85 1.82 2.22
C ASP A 63 -4.40 1.45 2.54
N PRO A 64 -3.67 0.86 1.57
CA PRO A 64 -2.26 0.51 1.80
C PRO A 64 -1.36 1.70 2.13
N TYR A 65 -1.75 2.92 1.77
CA TYR A 65 -0.99 4.13 2.10
C TYR A 65 -0.87 4.35 3.61
N GLU A 66 -1.87 3.93 4.37
CA GLU A 66 -1.85 4.04 5.83
C GLU A 66 -0.69 3.25 6.46
N VAL A 67 -0.25 2.19 5.81
CA VAL A 67 0.83 1.33 6.29
C VAL A 67 2.17 1.69 5.65
N LEU A 68 2.16 1.93 4.34
CA LEU A 68 3.39 2.09 3.56
C LEU A 68 3.92 3.52 3.52
N CYS A 69 3.08 4.49 3.86
CA CYS A 69 3.45 5.90 3.84
C CYS A 69 3.29 6.55 5.21
N ASP A 70 4.07 7.58 5.46
CA ASP A 70 3.78 8.56 6.50
C ASP A 70 3.31 9.86 5.83
N GLN A 71 3.40 11.00 6.51
CA GLN A 71 2.97 12.28 5.94
C GLN A 71 3.92 12.78 4.84
N SER A 72 5.16 12.34 4.84
CA SER A 72 6.21 12.85 3.98
C SER A 72 6.56 11.91 2.84
N VAL A 73 6.69 10.60 3.13
CA VAL A 73 7.22 9.64 2.15
C VAL A 73 6.43 8.33 2.16
N CYS A 74 6.46 7.65 1.02
CA CYS A 74 6.00 6.28 0.88
C CYS A 74 7.24 5.41 0.69
N ARG A 75 7.40 4.38 1.52
CA ARG A 75 8.62 3.56 1.55
C ARG A 75 8.61 2.54 0.42
N ILE A 76 9.73 2.46 -0.31
CA ILE A 76 9.97 1.47 -1.35
C ILE A 76 10.91 0.38 -0.83
N ALA A 77 11.94 0.77 -0.11
CA ALA A 77 12.87 -0.15 0.54
C ALA A 77 13.36 0.46 1.85
N VAL A 78 13.56 -0.38 2.87
CA VAL A 78 14.09 0.03 4.17
C VAL A 78 15.16 -0.98 4.58
N ASP A 79 16.36 -0.47 4.86
CA ASP A 79 17.52 -1.26 5.30
C ASP A 79 17.77 -2.47 4.39
N GLY A 80 17.72 -2.25 3.07
CA GLY A 80 17.95 -3.28 2.07
C GLY A 80 16.78 -4.21 1.82
N THR A 81 15.68 -4.07 2.55
CA THR A 81 14.47 -4.87 2.35
C THR A 81 13.56 -4.16 1.36
N GLU A 82 13.28 -4.81 0.25
CA GLU A 82 12.40 -4.27 -0.80
C GLU A 82 10.95 -4.62 -0.52
N TYR A 83 10.06 -3.62 -0.64
CA TYR A 83 8.63 -3.81 -0.43
C TYR A 83 7.87 -4.11 -1.73
N TYR A 84 8.54 -4.00 -2.88
CA TYR A 84 7.94 -4.23 -4.20
C TYR A 84 8.81 -5.15 -5.04
N THR A 85 8.17 -5.96 -5.90
CA THR A 85 8.87 -6.78 -6.89
C THR A 85 8.99 -6.08 -8.24
N ASP A 86 8.07 -5.14 -8.50
CA ASP A 86 8.04 -4.32 -9.71
C ASP A 86 7.29 -3.01 -9.42
N THR A 87 6.81 -2.32 -10.44
CA THR A 87 6.15 -1.01 -10.30
C THR A 87 4.77 -1.07 -9.66
N ASN A 88 4.17 -2.25 -9.49
CA ASN A 88 2.81 -2.36 -8.96
C ASN A 88 2.52 -3.63 -8.14
N HIS A 89 3.51 -4.46 -7.86
CA HIS A 89 3.33 -5.67 -7.06
C HIS A 89 4.19 -5.63 -5.80
N LEU A 90 3.59 -5.94 -4.67
CA LEU A 90 4.30 -6.05 -3.41
C LEU A 90 5.20 -7.29 -3.39
N SER A 91 6.34 -7.16 -2.75
CA SER A 91 7.17 -8.30 -2.38
C SER A 91 6.54 -9.03 -1.19
N LYS A 92 7.10 -10.18 -0.82
CA LYS A 92 6.70 -10.87 0.40
C LYS A 92 6.83 -9.95 1.62
N ALA A 93 7.95 -9.23 1.73
CA ALA A 93 8.18 -8.31 2.85
C ALA A 93 7.15 -7.18 2.88
N GLY A 94 6.82 -6.59 1.72
CA GLY A 94 5.78 -5.57 1.62
C GLY A 94 4.41 -6.11 2.01
N SER A 95 4.07 -7.30 1.57
CA SER A 95 2.80 -7.95 1.93
C SER A 95 2.71 -8.22 3.42
N LEU A 96 3.80 -8.63 4.06
CA LEU A 96 3.82 -8.88 5.50
C LEU A 96 3.61 -7.61 6.32
N LEU A 97 4.00 -6.44 5.81
CA LEU A 97 3.71 -5.18 6.48
C LEU A 97 2.21 -4.88 6.53
N LEU A 98 1.47 -5.28 5.49
CA LEU A 98 0.03 -5.03 5.41
C LEU A 98 -0.80 -6.03 6.21
N ALA A 99 -0.26 -7.20 6.52
CA ALA A 99 -1.01 -8.30 7.11
C ALA A 99 -1.73 -7.94 8.41
N PRO A 100 -1.11 -7.25 9.39
CA PRO A 100 -1.82 -6.89 10.63
C PRO A 100 -3.04 -5.99 10.38
N ALA A 101 -2.89 -4.96 9.54
CA ALA A 101 -3.98 -4.04 9.24
C ALA A 101 -5.09 -4.73 8.44
N MET A 102 -4.71 -5.60 7.51
CA MET A 102 -5.68 -6.39 6.74
C MET A 102 -6.46 -7.33 7.64
N ALA A 103 -5.78 -8.01 8.57
CA ALA A 103 -6.45 -8.90 9.53
C ALA A 103 -7.45 -8.14 10.40
N GLU A 104 -7.10 -6.93 10.82
CA GLU A 104 -8.00 -6.08 11.60
C GLU A 104 -9.27 -5.75 10.84
N ILE A 105 -9.15 -5.31 9.58
CA ILE A 105 -10.33 -4.93 8.78
C ILE A 105 -11.18 -6.15 8.42
N LEU A 106 -10.58 -7.32 8.29
CA LEU A 106 -11.29 -8.57 8.01
C LEU A 106 -11.84 -9.22 9.27
N GLY A 107 -11.45 -8.77 10.46
CA GLY A 107 -11.88 -9.34 11.72
C GLY A 107 -11.32 -10.73 12.00
N VAL A 108 -10.10 -11.04 11.49
CA VAL A 108 -9.45 -12.33 11.69
C VAL A 108 -8.18 -12.17 12.53
N GLU A 109 -7.79 -13.26 13.20
CA GLU A 109 -6.55 -13.28 13.98
C GLU A 109 -5.38 -13.74 13.10
N ILE A 110 -4.22 -13.12 13.30
CA ILE A 110 -2.96 -13.57 12.69
C ILE A 110 -2.28 -14.53 13.66
N ARG A 111 -1.91 -15.70 13.15
CA ARG A 111 -1.22 -16.73 13.91
C ARG A 111 0.23 -16.87 13.47
#